data_a364275e28a3237b779690a921eb5a40
#
_entry.id   a364275e28a3237b779690a921eb5a40
#
_cell.length_a   1.000
_cell.length_b   1.000
_cell.length_c   1.000
_cell.angle_alpha   90.00
_cell.angle_beta   90.00
_cell.angle_gamma   90.00
#
_symmetry.space_group_name_H-M   'P 1'
#
loop_
_entity.id
_entity.type
_entity.pdbx_description
1 polymer ?
#
loop_
_entity_poly.entity_id
_entity_poly.type
_entity_poly.pdbx_seq_one_letter_code
_entity_poly.pdbx_strand_id
1 'polypeptide(L)'
;MKLGTMYLKGNSMIPGFECRSSLQISFGDTVPGKALQWVQYGKLLVADRCACYLIAWEDLDRLGYIFGYPVRIDGKSYLCRSLKVGTEKAKRNEWNSIIAKLGDSDDLWHWKGKFFWGQETPKISPTARVVRGYASARESNYANMNNRSATVGFRPVLEPLSPIPQSLNRWVGKRICVYGPEKTILEGRLEDADDYDLVLKMDEPLPNKCSWAVKKDGVIIINRENVAWIKKPQVF
;
A
#
# COMPACT_ATOMS: atom_id res chain seq x y z
N MET A 1 5.53 -18.33 -0.19
CA MET A 1 4.53 -18.72 0.84
C MET A 1 3.15 -18.28 0.41
N LYS A 2 2.08 -19.00 0.81
CA LYS A 2 0.69 -18.58 0.55
C LYS A 2 0.15 -17.85 1.78
N LEU A 3 -0.45 -16.67 1.59
CA LEU A 3 -0.96 -15.83 2.68
C LEU A 3 -2.00 -14.86 2.15
N GLY A 4 -3.10 -14.71 2.87
CA GLY A 4 -4.13 -13.73 2.59
C GLY A 4 -4.88 -13.94 1.29
N THR A 5 -6.08 -13.42 1.24
CA THR A 5 -6.96 -13.48 0.07
C THR A 5 -7.44 -12.09 -0.28
N MET A 6 -7.53 -11.77 -1.55
CA MET A 6 -8.22 -10.57 -2.02
C MET A 6 -9.71 -10.81 -2.13
N TYR A 7 -10.49 -9.80 -1.76
CA TYR A 7 -11.95 -9.81 -1.83
C TYR A 7 -12.43 -8.73 -2.79
N LEU A 8 -13.48 -9.03 -3.55
CA LEU A 8 -14.23 -8.09 -4.36
C LEU A 8 -15.69 -8.09 -3.89
N LYS A 9 -16.19 -6.95 -3.39
CA LYS A 9 -17.54 -6.85 -2.80
C LYS A 9 -17.80 -7.91 -1.71
N GLY A 10 -16.81 -8.18 -0.87
CA GLY A 10 -16.91 -9.20 0.19
C GLY A 10 -16.74 -10.65 -0.27
N ASN A 11 -16.66 -10.94 -1.57
CA ASN A 11 -16.44 -12.28 -2.10
C ASN A 11 -14.95 -12.56 -2.26
N SER A 12 -14.47 -13.69 -1.77
CA SER A 12 -13.09 -14.12 -1.90
C SER A 12 -12.76 -14.50 -3.35
N MET A 13 -11.68 -13.93 -3.91
CA MET A 13 -11.29 -14.04 -5.31
C MET A 13 -10.04 -14.89 -5.48
N ILE A 14 -9.93 -15.55 -6.63
CA ILE A 14 -8.69 -16.21 -7.06
C ILE A 14 -7.73 -15.13 -7.60
N PRO A 15 -6.41 -15.15 -7.27
CA PRO A 15 -5.45 -14.19 -7.79
C PRO A 15 -5.46 -14.07 -9.33
N GLY A 16 -5.37 -12.83 -9.82
CA GLY A 16 -5.47 -12.53 -11.24
C GLY A 16 -6.88 -12.24 -11.75
N PHE A 17 -7.86 -12.09 -10.86
CA PHE A 17 -9.22 -11.74 -11.24
C PHE A 17 -9.34 -10.32 -11.85
N GLU A 18 -10.45 -10.04 -12.52
CA GLU A 18 -10.73 -8.77 -13.16
C GLU A 18 -11.70 -7.91 -12.33
N CYS A 19 -11.29 -6.67 -12.02
CA CYS A 19 -12.08 -5.67 -11.30
C CYS A 19 -13.00 -4.86 -12.24
N ARG A 20 -13.93 -5.52 -12.97
CA ARG A 20 -14.69 -4.87 -14.06
C ARG A 20 -15.61 -3.72 -13.63
N SER A 21 -16.08 -3.69 -12.40
CA SER A 21 -17.18 -2.75 -12.04
C SER A 21 -17.21 -2.31 -10.59
N SER A 22 -16.20 -2.59 -9.78
CA SER A 22 -16.25 -2.27 -8.36
C SER A 22 -14.89 -1.87 -7.78
N LEU A 23 -14.90 -0.73 -7.08
CA LEU A 23 -13.77 -0.26 -6.26
C LEU A 23 -13.75 -0.88 -4.85
N GLN A 24 -14.60 -1.88 -4.58
CA GLN A 24 -14.68 -2.51 -3.27
C GLN A 24 -13.77 -3.74 -3.20
N ILE A 25 -12.46 -3.49 -3.35
CA ILE A 25 -11.45 -4.52 -3.08
C ILE A 25 -10.92 -4.36 -1.65
N SER A 26 -10.61 -5.48 -1.01
CA SER A 26 -9.95 -5.54 0.29
C SER A 26 -9.06 -6.76 0.40
N PHE A 27 -8.19 -6.76 1.40
CA PHE A 27 -7.43 -7.93 1.82
C PHE A 27 -7.99 -8.48 3.11
N GLY A 28 -7.94 -9.79 3.28
CA GLY A 28 -8.35 -10.47 4.50
C GLY A 28 -7.65 -11.81 4.66
N ASP A 29 -8.17 -12.61 5.59
CA ASP A 29 -7.58 -13.87 5.98
C ASP A 29 -7.47 -14.86 4.82
N THR A 30 -6.58 -15.83 4.98
CA THR A 30 -6.26 -16.84 3.98
C THR A 30 -7.45 -17.78 3.74
N VAL A 31 -7.95 -17.81 2.51
CA VAL A 31 -8.94 -18.78 2.07
C VAL A 31 -8.23 -19.85 1.24
N PRO A 32 -8.38 -21.15 1.57
CA PRO A 32 -7.80 -22.24 0.80
C PRO A 32 -8.15 -22.17 -0.69
N GLY A 33 -7.15 -22.33 -1.55
CA GLY A 33 -7.30 -22.25 -3.00
C GLY A 33 -7.38 -20.83 -3.57
N LYS A 34 -7.48 -19.78 -2.73
CA LYS A 34 -7.60 -18.39 -3.15
C LYS A 34 -6.51 -17.46 -2.58
N ALA A 35 -5.58 -18.02 -1.82
CA ALA A 35 -4.47 -17.28 -1.23
C ALA A 35 -3.50 -16.77 -2.30
N LEU A 36 -2.98 -15.55 -2.08
CA LEU A 36 -1.87 -15.03 -2.88
C LEU A 36 -0.59 -15.79 -2.55
N GLN A 37 0.22 -15.99 -3.58
CA GLN A 37 1.58 -16.50 -3.44
C GLN A 37 2.54 -15.32 -3.28
N TRP A 38 3.43 -15.40 -2.28
CA TRP A 38 4.38 -14.35 -1.95
C TRP A 38 5.82 -14.85 -2.03
N VAL A 39 6.67 -13.98 -2.51
CA VAL A 39 8.12 -14.13 -2.51
C VAL A 39 8.70 -13.20 -1.45
N GLN A 40 9.53 -13.72 -0.56
CA GLN A 40 10.11 -12.92 0.51
C GLN A 40 11.37 -12.21 0.05
N TYR A 41 11.46 -10.90 0.31
CA TYR A 41 12.65 -10.06 0.10
C TYR A 41 12.92 -9.22 1.35
N GLY A 42 13.89 -9.60 2.16
CA GLY A 42 14.12 -9.00 3.46
C GLY A 42 12.89 -9.12 4.35
N LYS A 43 12.32 -7.99 4.74
CA LYS A 43 11.06 -7.92 5.51
C LYS A 43 9.80 -7.88 4.63
N LEU A 44 9.96 -7.67 3.33
CA LEU A 44 8.85 -7.54 2.41
C LEU A 44 8.36 -8.90 1.93
N LEU A 45 7.05 -9.01 1.76
CA LEU A 45 6.41 -10.07 0.98
C LEU A 45 5.91 -9.44 -0.31
N VAL A 46 6.43 -9.87 -1.43
CA VAL A 46 6.07 -9.37 -2.78
C VAL A 46 5.21 -10.40 -3.46
N ALA A 47 4.05 -10.02 -3.97
CA ALA A 47 3.21 -10.97 -4.71
C ALA A 47 3.93 -11.45 -5.98
N ASP A 48 3.91 -12.75 -6.23
CA ASP A 48 4.55 -13.37 -7.41
C ASP A 48 3.91 -12.89 -8.73
N ARG A 49 2.68 -12.42 -8.67
CA ARG A 49 1.85 -11.96 -9.80
C ARG A 49 0.95 -10.79 -9.41
N CYS A 50 0.27 -10.20 -10.38
CA CYS A 50 -0.81 -9.28 -10.10
C CYS A 50 -1.95 -10.00 -9.39
N ALA A 51 -2.44 -9.42 -8.31
CA ALA A 51 -3.57 -9.94 -7.56
C ALA A 51 -4.88 -9.69 -8.32
N CYS A 52 -4.99 -8.57 -9.05
CA CYS A 52 -6.12 -8.26 -9.91
C CYS A 52 -5.73 -7.38 -11.11
N TYR A 53 -6.60 -7.35 -12.13
CA TYR A 53 -6.51 -6.55 -13.35
C TYR A 53 -7.74 -5.69 -13.55
N LEU A 54 -7.78 -4.85 -14.61
CA LEU A 54 -8.87 -3.91 -14.90
C LEU A 54 -9.14 -2.95 -13.74
N ILE A 55 -8.09 -2.54 -13.07
CA ILE A 55 -8.10 -1.57 -11.97
C ILE A 55 -7.16 -0.41 -12.33
N ALA A 56 -7.65 0.82 -12.22
CA ALA A 56 -6.84 2.00 -12.47
C ALA A 56 -5.90 2.30 -11.30
N TRP A 57 -4.82 3.01 -11.57
CA TRP A 57 -3.92 3.49 -10.52
C TRP A 57 -4.66 4.41 -9.53
N GLU A 58 -5.49 5.34 -10.04
CA GLU A 58 -6.28 6.25 -9.19
C GLU A 58 -7.31 5.54 -8.31
N ASP A 59 -7.81 4.35 -8.74
CA ASP A 59 -8.65 3.52 -7.90
C ASP A 59 -7.87 2.97 -6.72
N LEU A 60 -6.66 2.46 -6.98
CA LEU A 60 -5.76 1.95 -5.96
C LEU A 60 -5.31 3.06 -5.00
N ASP A 61 -5.07 4.28 -5.52
CA ASP A 61 -4.72 5.45 -4.71
C ASP A 61 -5.87 5.85 -3.79
N ARG A 62 -7.08 5.96 -4.32
CA ARG A 62 -8.30 6.24 -3.54
C ARG A 62 -8.56 5.17 -2.47
N LEU A 63 -8.18 3.93 -2.73
CA LEU A 63 -8.25 2.82 -1.79
C LEU A 63 -7.06 2.78 -0.82
N GLY A 64 -6.07 3.66 -0.97
CA GLY A 64 -4.87 3.74 -0.15
C GLY A 64 -3.78 2.71 -0.50
N TYR A 65 -3.97 1.86 -1.52
CA TYR A 65 -3.04 0.78 -1.85
C TYR A 65 -1.83 1.20 -2.67
N ILE A 66 -1.75 2.44 -3.12
CA ILE A 66 -0.54 2.92 -3.82
C ILE A 66 0.59 3.13 -2.81
N PHE A 67 0.38 3.98 -1.83
CA PHE A 67 1.42 4.38 -0.88
C PHE A 67 1.41 3.56 0.42
N GLY A 68 0.32 2.85 0.70
CA GLY A 68 0.19 1.88 1.77
C GLY A 68 -1.01 2.10 2.68
N TYR A 69 -1.75 1.04 2.88
CA TYR A 69 -2.87 0.96 3.79
C TYR A 69 -2.73 -0.26 4.72
N PRO A 70 -2.98 -0.11 6.02
CA PRO A 70 -2.93 -1.22 6.96
C PRO A 70 -3.99 -2.26 6.61
N VAL A 71 -3.57 -3.52 6.58
CA VAL A 71 -4.45 -4.69 6.41
C VAL A 71 -4.14 -5.71 7.47
N ARG A 72 -5.15 -6.44 7.90
CA ARG A 72 -4.99 -7.57 8.82
C ARG A 72 -5.21 -8.87 8.06
N ILE A 73 -4.27 -9.80 8.18
CA ILE A 73 -4.27 -11.09 7.51
C ILE A 73 -3.83 -12.14 8.51
N ASP A 74 -4.67 -13.13 8.79
CA ASP A 74 -4.42 -14.24 9.71
C ASP A 74 -3.90 -13.75 11.08
N GLY A 75 -4.57 -12.73 11.61
CA GLY A 75 -4.25 -12.13 12.90
C GLY A 75 -3.03 -11.21 12.92
N LYS A 76 -2.28 -11.06 11.81
CA LYS A 76 -1.10 -10.19 11.70
C LYS A 76 -1.40 -8.94 10.89
N SER A 77 -0.79 -7.83 11.28
CA SER A 77 -0.95 -6.55 10.60
C SER A 77 0.18 -6.30 9.60
N TYR A 78 -0.18 -5.80 8.42
CA TYR A 78 0.72 -5.47 7.33
C TYR A 78 0.35 -4.11 6.73
N LEU A 79 1.33 -3.37 6.21
CA LEU A 79 1.11 -2.29 5.28
C LEU A 79 1.05 -2.88 3.87
N CYS A 80 -0.13 -2.85 3.24
CA CYS A 80 -0.30 -3.28 1.86
C CYS A 80 -0.14 -2.08 0.92
N ARG A 81 0.77 -2.18 -0.06
CA ARG A 81 1.08 -1.09 -1.00
C ARG A 81 1.53 -1.60 -2.36
N SER A 82 1.62 -0.69 -3.33
CA SER A 82 2.30 -0.93 -4.60
C SER A 82 3.84 -0.94 -4.42
N LEU A 83 4.53 -1.54 -5.39
CA LEU A 83 6.01 -1.53 -5.47
C LEU A 83 6.54 -0.13 -5.81
N LYS A 84 7.70 0.22 -5.25
CA LYS A 84 8.52 1.35 -5.70
C LYS A 84 9.36 0.90 -6.88
N VAL A 85 9.03 1.36 -8.06
CA VAL A 85 9.63 0.88 -9.31
C VAL A 85 10.56 1.90 -9.99
N GLY A 86 10.60 3.14 -9.44
CA GLY A 86 11.36 4.26 -10.00
C GLY A 86 10.81 4.74 -11.35
N THR A 87 11.21 5.94 -11.75
CA THR A 87 10.81 6.54 -13.03
C THR A 87 11.75 6.17 -14.18
N GLU A 88 12.92 5.65 -13.88
CA GLU A 88 13.96 5.30 -14.84
C GLU A 88 14.28 3.80 -14.78
N LYS A 89 14.32 3.16 -15.95
CA LYS A 89 14.51 1.70 -16.10
C LYS A 89 15.79 1.20 -15.45
N ALA A 90 16.87 1.95 -15.54
CA ALA A 90 18.21 1.54 -15.11
C ALA A 90 18.56 1.95 -13.67
N LYS A 91 17.86 2.90 -13.06
CA LYS A 91 18.19 3.40 -11.72
C LYS A 91 17.79 2.39 -10.63
N ARG A 92 18.55 2.42 -9.53
CA ARG A 92 18.26 1.64 -8.34
C ARG A 92 16.89 2.02 -7.78
N ASN A 93 16.01 1.04 -7.63
CA ASN A 93 14.72 1.14 -7.02
C ASN A 93 14.37 -0.19 -6.33
N GLU A 94 13.25 -0.26 -5.62
CA GLU A 94 12.87 -1.46 -4.88
C GLU A 94 12.71 -2.67 -5.80
N TRP A 95 11.97 -2.54 -6.91
CA TRP A 95 11.76 -3.65 -7.85
C TRP A 95 13.06 -4.13 -8.48
N ASN A 96 13.89 -3.22 -8.98
CA ASN A 96 15.19 -3.58 -9.57
C ASN A 96 16.11 -4.30 -8.56
N SER A 97 16.06 -3.91 -7.29
CA SER A 97 16.83 -4.56 -6.23
C SER A 97 16.31 -5.97 -5.92
N ILE A 98 14.99 -6.16 -5.97
CA ILE A 98 14.35 -7.47 -5.78
C ILE A 98 14.76 -8.44 -6.89
N ILE A 99 14.59 -8.06 -8.16
CA ILE A 99 14.91 -8.94 -9.30
C ILE A 99 16.42 -9.16 -9.48
N ALA A 100 17.25 -8.20 -9.07
CA ALA A 100 18.70 -8.40 -9.06
C ALA A 100 19.15 -9.46 -8.05
N LYS A 101 18.44 -9.58 -6.93
CA LYS A 101 18.77 -10.55 -5.86
C LYS A 101 18.12 -11.91 -6.07
N LEU A 102 16.87 -11.95 -6.54
CA LEU A 102 16.06 -13.16 -6.59
C LEU A 102 15.91 -13.76 -8.00
N GLY A 103 16.45 -13.07 -9.02
CA GLY A 103 16.26 -13.41 -10.42
C GLY A 103 15.03 -12.74 -11.02
N ASP A 104 14.96 -12.74 -12.34
CA ASP A 104 13.97 -12.01 -13.13
C ASP A 104 13.13 -12.94 -14.05
N SER A 105 13.09 -14.26 -13.75
CA SER A 105 12.34 -15.23 -14.56
C SER A 105 10.83 -15.01 -14.50
N ASP A 106 10.14 -15.35 -15.59
CA ASP A 106 8.68 -15.29 -15.65
C ASP A 106 8.03 -16.35 -14.76
N ASP A 107 8.65 -17.52 -14.59
CA ASP A 107 8.15 -18.57 -13.70
C ASP A 107 8.01 -18.09 -12.26
N LEU A 108 8.90 -17.18 -11.82
CA LEU A 108 8.86 -16.61 -10.48
C LEU A 108 7.90 -15.41 -10.39
N TRP A 109 7.90 -14.54 -11.42
CA TRP A 109 7.27 -13.23 -11.31
C TRP A 109 6.04 -13.04 -12.21
N HIS A 110 5.73 -13.97 -13.10
CA HIS A 110 4.53 -13.94 -13.96
C HIS A 110 4.32 -12.57 -14.63
N TRP A 111 5.38 -12.03 -15.23
CA TRP A 111 5.34 -10.73 -15.91
C TRP A 111 4.99 -10.81 -17.38
N LYS A 112 5.10 -11.98 -18.03
CA LYS A 112 4.89 -12.13 -19.48
C LYS A 112 3.49 -11.71 -19.90
N GLY A 113 3.41 -10.71 -20.79
CA GLY A 113 2.15 -10.13 -21.25
C GLY A 113 1.37 -9.32 -20.19
N LYS A 114 1.98 -9.02 -19.05
CA LYS A 114 1.33 -8.33 -17.92
C LYS A 114 2.22 -7.24 -17.34
N PHE A 115 1.67 -6.04 -17.24
CA PHE A 115 2.23 -4.94 -16.46
C PHE A 115 1.65 -4.89 -15.05
N PHE A 116 2.36 -4.27 -14.14
CA PHE A 116 1.83 -3.87 -12.84
C PHE A 116 2.13 -2.41 -12.54
N TRP A 117 1.24 -1.77 -11.79
CA TRP A 117 1.36 -0.38 -11.36
C TRP A 117 2.49 -0.19 -10.35
N GLY A 118 3.35 0.81 -10.59
CA GLY A 118 4.27 1.37 -9.61
C GLY A 118 3.67 2.55 -8.85
N GLN A 119 4.42 3.09 -7.89
CA GLN A 119 4.00 4.27 -7.13
C GLN A 119 4.26 5.58 -7.90
N GLU A 120 5.24 5.59 -8.80
CA GLU A 120 5.87 6.81 -9.31
C GLU A 120 5.12 7.45 -10.46
N THR A 121 5.17 8.79 -10.46
CA THR A 121 4.73 9.64 -11.57
C THR A 121 5.96 10.06 -12.38
N PRO A 122 6.02 9.77 -13.69
CA PRO A 122 7.11 10.21 -14.51
C PRO A 122 7.06 11.74 -14.74
N LYS A 123 8.24 12.37 -14.83
CA LYS A 123 8.33 13.84 -15.02
C LYS A 123 7.68 14.34 -16.29
N ILE A 124 7.56 13.48 -17.30
CA ILE A 124 7.05 13.86 -18.63
C ILE A 124 5.51 14.07 -18.66
N SER A 125 4.79 13.50 -17.69
CA SER A 125 3.33 13.63 -17.65
C SER A 125 2.79 13.45 -16.23
N PRO A 126 2.02 14.41 -15.69
CA PRO A 126 1.43 14.31 -14.36
C PRO A 126 0.29 13.27 -14.29
N THR A 127 -0.32 12.92 -15.42
CA THR A 127 -1.41 11.93 -15.50
C THR A 127 -0.92 10.51 -15.79
N ALA A 128 0.36 10.34 -16.11
CA ALA A 128 0.95 9.03 -16.33
C ALA A 128 1.47 8.43 -15.02
N ARG A 129 1.56 7.11 -14.98
CA ARG A 129 2.16 6.32 -13.91
C ARG A 129 3.09 5.27 -14.51
N VAL A 130 4.15 4.97 -13.78
CA VAL A 130 5.09 3.93 -14.21
C VAL A 130 4.47 2.56 -14.06
N VAL A 131 4.64 1.74 -15.08
CA VAL A 131 4.28 0.32 -15.07
C VAL A 131 5.51 -0.53 -15.40
N ARG A 132 5.57 -1.75 -14.85
CA ARG A 132 6.66 -2.71 -15.05
C ARG A 132 6.14 -4.05 -15.52
N GLY A 133 6.97 -4.78 -16.27
CA GLY A 133 6.65 -6.11 -16.76
C GLY A 133 6.43 -6.15 -18.28
N TYR A 134 5.60 -7.08 -18.74
CA TYR A 134 5.15 -7.34 -20.09
C TYR A 134 6.15 -8.11 -20.95
N ALA A 135 7.19 -7.49 -21.47
CA ALA A 135 8.21 -8.15 -22.29
C ALA A 135 9.38 -8.73 -21.46
N SER A 136 9.63 -8.16 -20.28
CA SER A 136 10.59 -8.66 -19.30
C SER A 136 10.29 -8.06 -17.92
N ALA A 137 10.82 -8.66 -16.85
CA ALA A 137 10.72 -8.09 -15.50
C ALA A 137 11.29 -6.66 -15.42
N ARG A 138 12.27 -6.35 -16.27
CA ARG A 138 12.96 -5.05 -16.33
C ARG A 138 12.26 -4.03 -17.23
N GLU A 139 11.31 -4.45 -18.04
CA GLU A 139 10.55 -3.55 -18.90
C GLU A 139 9.88 -2.44 -18.07
N SER A 140 9.98 -1.22 -18.58
CA SER A 140 9.39 -0.04 -17.96
C SER A 140 8.64 0.76 -19.02
N ASN A 141 7.40 1.07 -18.72
CA ASN A 141 6.54 1.85 -19.58
C ASN A 141 5.68 2.79 -18.74
N TYR A 142 4.85 3.57 -19.39
CA TYR A 142 3.93 4.51 -18.76
C TYR A 142 2.50 4.21 -19.20
N ALA A 143 1.58 4.30 -18.28
CA ALA A 143 0.14 4.21 -18.56
C ALA A 143 -0.59 5.37 -17.88
N ASN A 144 -1.69 5.82 -18.48
CA ASN A 144 -2.52 6.84 -17.86
C ASN A 144 -3.11 6.32 -16.55
N MET A 145 -3.12 7.14 -15.49
CA MET A 145 -3.52 6.75 -14.13
C MET A 145 -4.96 6.25 -14.04
N ASN A 146 -5.83 6.60 -15.01
CA ASN A 146 -7.22 6.12 -15.06
C ASN A 146 -7.40 4.91 -16.00
N ASN A 147 -6.32 4.40 -16.60
CA ASN A 147 -6.38 3.27 -17.52
C ASN A 147 -6.79 1.98 -16.78
N ARG A 148 -7.79 1.29 -17.32
CA ARG A 148 -8.26 -0.03 -16.87
C ARG A 148 -8.05 -1.03 -18.00
N SER A 149 -6.96 -1.77 -17.94
CA SER A 149 -6.59 -2.75 -18.96
C SER A 149 -6.50 -4.15 -18.36
N ALA A 150 -6.85 -5.17 -19.14
CA ALA A 150 -6.64 -6.56 -18.78
C ALA A 150 -5.14 -6.95 -18.73
N THR A 151 -4.26 -6.07 -19.21
CA THR A 151 -2.81 -6.27 -19.20
C THR A 151 -2.10 -5.49 -18.11
N VAL A 152 -2.77 -4.58 -17.40
CA VAL A 152 -2.20 -3.78 -16.29
C VAL A 152 -2.92 -4.10 -15.00
N GLY A 153 -2.18 -4.48 -13.97
CA GLY A 153 -2.77 -4.93 -12.72
C GLY A 153 -2.10 -4.38 -11.46
N PHE A 154 -2.63 -4.79 -10.33
CA PHE A 154 -2.10 -4.49 -9.01
C PHE A 154 -1.25 -5.66 -8.50
N ARG A 155 0.04 -5.43 -8.31
CA ARG A 155 0.98 -6.34 -7.66
C ARG A 155 1.27 -5.82 -6.26
N PRO A 156 0.63 -6.34 -5.22
CA PRO A 156 0.81 -5.85 -3.86
C PRO A 156 2.15 -6.28 -3.26
N VAL A 157 2.61 -5.44 -2.33
CA VAL A 157 3.66 -5.74 -1.37
C VAL A 157 3.07 -5.65 0.03
N LEU A 158 3.41 -6.59 0.90
CA LEU A 158 3.12 -6.53 2.32
C LEU A 158 4.40 -6.25 3.10
N GLU A 159 4.36 -5.19 3.88
CA GLU A 159 5.40 -4.84 4.85
C GLU A 159 4.86 -5.13 6.25
N PRO A 160 5.47 -6.05 7.04
CA PRO A 160 4.99 -6.36 8.37
C PRO A 160 4.95 -5.12 9.25
N LEU A 161 3.83 -4.91 9.92
CA LEU A 161 3.66 -3.84 10.89
C LEU A 161 3.92 -4.38 12.29
N SER A 162 4.77 -3.68 13.03
CA SER A 162 4.89 -3.91 14.45
C SER A 162 3.62 -3.43 15.16
N PRO A 163 3.18 -4.06 16.25
CA PRO A 163 2.12 -3.54 17.10
C PRO A 163 2.39 -2.08 17.46
N ILE A 164 1.32 -1.29 17.64
CA ILE A 164 1.45 0.09 18.15
C ILE A 164 2.18 0.01 19.50
N PRO A 165 3.30 0.73 19.68
CA PRO A 165 4.01 0.72 20.96
C PRO A 165 3.07 1.15 22.09
N GLN A 166 3.08 0.45 23.20
CA GLN A 166 2.31 0.84 24.40
C GLN A 166 2.71 2.24 24.86
N SER A 167 4.02 2.56 24.82
CA SER A 167 4.51 3.90 25.12
C SER A 167 5.04 4.57 23.85
N LEU A 168 4.47 5.71 23.52
CA LEU A 168 4.88 6.59 22.42
C LEU A 168 5.73 7.78 22.89
N ASN A 169 6.08 7.85 24.18
CA ASN A 169 6.80 9.00 24.76
C ASN A 169 8.10 9.34 24.02
N ARG A 170 8.85 8.32 23.55
CA ARG A 170 10.06 8.52 22.73
C ARG A 170 9.78 9.07 21.32
N TRP A 171 8.50 9.17 20.94
CA TRP A 171 8.07 9.71 19.63
C TRP A 171 7.51 11.13 19.77
N VAL A 172 7.28 11.60 20.99
CA VAL A 172 6.90 13.00 21.26
C VAL A 172 7.93 13.95 20.64
N GLY A 173 7.47 15.00 20.02
CA GLY A 173 8.26 15.94 19.22
C GLY A 173 8.59 15.46 17.80
N LYS A 174 8.26 14.21 17.44
CA LYS A 174 8.55 13.65 16.09
C LYS A 174 7.32 13.69 15.20
N ARG A 175 7.54 13.87 13.91
CA ARG A 175 6.50 13.76 12.90
C ARG A 175 6.08 12.29 12.75
N ILE A 176 4.79 12.03 12.73
CA ILE A 176 4.21 10.69 12.59
C ILE A 176 3.02 10.70 11.63
N CYS A 177 2.70 9.54 11.05
CA CYS A 177 1.46 9.30 10.32
C CYS A 177 0.60 8.37 11.16
N VAL A 178 -0.64 8.76 11.43
CA VAL A 178 -1.65 7.97 12.14
C VAL A 178 -2.69 7.49 11.15
N TYR A 179 -2.85 6.18 11.08
CA TYR A 179 -3.82 5.51 10.22
C TYR A 179 -5.05 5.16 11.04
N GLY A 180 -6.17 5.71 10.67
CA GLY A 180 -7.44 5.52 11.36
C GLY A 180 -8.47 4.78 10.51
N PRO A 181 -9.73 4.76 10.97
CA PRO A 181 -10.87 4.23 10.22
C PRO A 181 -11.05 4.92 8.87
N GLU A 182 -11.82 4.30 7.97
CA GLU A 182 -12.22 4.86 6.69
C GLU A 182 -11.05 5.27 5.77
N LYS A 183 -9.89 4.64 5.94
CA LYS A 183 -8.67 4.91 5.17
C LYS A 183 -8.12 6.34 5.36
N THR A 184 -8.50 7.00 6.42
CA THR A 184 -8.01 8.35 6.74
C THR A 184 -6.61 8.26 7.35
N ILE A 185 -5.70 9.09 6.85
CA ILE A 185 -4.33 9.23 7.37
C ILE A 185 -4.19 10.66 7.88
N LEU A 186 -3.77 10.79 9.13
CA LEU A 186 -3.43 12.08 9.72
C LEU A 186 -1.91 12.15 9.88
N GLU A 187 -1.28 13.19 9.36
CA GLU A 187 0.15 13.43 9.48
C GLU A 187 0.40 14.70 10.31
N GLY A 188 1.24 14.58 11.31
CA GLY A 188 1.56 15.69 12.18
C GLY A 188 2.69 15.38 13.14
N ARG A 189 3.10 16.38 13.91
CA ARG A 189 4.03 16.20 15.02
C ARG A 189 3.27 15.70 16.24
N LEU A 190 3.72 14.60 16.83
CA LEU A 190 3.20 14.10 18.09
C LEU A 190 3.63 15.04 19.21
N GLU A 191 2.67 15.73 19.82
CA GLU A 191 2.93 16.63 20.93
C GLU A 191 2.84 15.91 22.27
N ASP A 192 1.89 14.96 22.39
CA ASP A 192 1.70 14.16 23.58
C ASP A 192 1.04 12.82 23.24
N ALA A 193 1.22 11.82 24.11
CA ALA A 193 0.57 10.52 24.00
C ALA A 193 0.47 9.85 25.36
N ASP A 194 -0.74 9.53 25.76
CA ASP A 194 -1.01 8.69 26.92
C ASP A 194 -1.61 7.33 26.54
N ASP A 195 -2.22 6.62 27.48
CA ASP A 195 -2.83 5.31 27.23
C ASP A 195 -4.14 5.41 26.45
N TYR A 196 -4.76 6.57 26.38
CA TYR A 196 -6.08 6.80 25.79
C TYR A 196 -6.03 7.61 24.52
N ASP A 197 -5.17 8.64 24.47
CA ASP A 197 -5.18 9.65 23.43
C ASP A 197 -3.80 9.90 22.82
N LEU A 198 -3.81 10.37 21.56
CA LEU A 198 -2.67 10.98 20.88
C LEU A 198 -3.01 12.43 20.61
N VAL A 199 -2.06 13.32 20.86
CA VAL A 199 -2.17 14.74 20.56
C VAL A 199 -1.23 15.08 19.42
N LEU A 200 -1.78 15.46 18.26
CA LEU A 200 -1.03 15.83 17.07
C LEU A 200 -1.15 17.30 16.76
N LYS A 201 -0.02 17.92 16.43
CA LYS A 201 0.01 19.23 15.77
C LYS A 201 0.16 18.99 14.26
N MET A 202 -0.88 19.29 13.51
CA MET A 202 -0.91 19.14 12.05
C MET A 202 -0.63 20.47 11.38
N ASP A 203 0.02 20.45 10.23
CA ASP A 203 0.19 21.63 9.37
C ASP A 203 -1.05 21.81 8.47
N GLU A 204 -1.70 20.73 8.11
CA GLU A 204 -2.90 20.70 7.28
C GLU A 204 -4.18 20.66 8.13
N PRO A 205 -5.30 21.19 7.65
CA PRO A 205 -6.57 21.11 8.37
C PRO A 205 -7.05 19.65 8.50
N LEU A 206 -7.77 19.37 9.59
CA LEU A 206 -8.41 18.06 9.77
C LEU A 206 -9.39 17.79 8.61
N PRO A 207 -9.29 16.62 7.94
CA PRO A 207 -10.21 16.26 6.85
C PRO A 207 -11.67 16.27 7.30
N ASN A 208 -12.58 16.85 6.51
CA ASN A 208 -14.01 17.00 6.85
C ASN A 208 -14.74 15.70 7.17
N LYS A 209 -14.20 14.54 6.73
CA LYS A 209 -14.77 13.22 6.99
C LYS A 209 -14.10 12.47 8.14
N CYS A 210 -13.25 13.12 8.91
CA CYS A 210 -12.56 12.48 10.02
C CYS A 210 -13.39 12.59 11.31
N SER A 211 -14.24 11.60 11.58
CA SER A 211 -15.10 11.53 12.76
C SER A 211 -14.39 11.00 14.03
N TRP A 212 -13.20 10.43 13.88
CA TRP A 212 -12.44 9.75 14.93
C TRP A 212 -11.32 10.59 15.56
N ALA A 213 -11.24 11.87 15.17
CA ALA A 213 -10.31 12.83 15.71
C ALA A 213 -11.02 14.17 15.94
N VAL A 214 -10.64 14.89 16.98
CA VAL A 214 -11.25 16.17 17.38
C VAL A 214 -10.20 17.27 17.37
N LYS A 215 -10.50 18.41 16.75
CA LYS A 215 -9.66 19.60 16.81
C LYS A 215 -10.02 20.41 18.05
N LYS A 216 -9.02 20.68 18.91
CA LYS A 216 -9.15 21.49 20.11
C LYS A 216 -7.86 22.29 20.33
N ASP A 217 -7.98 23.59 20.59
CA ASP A 217 -6.86 24.49 20.94
C ASP A 217 -5.64 24.40 19.99
N GLY A 218 -5.90 24.24 18.68
CA GLY A 218 -4.86 24.19 17.64
C GLY A 218 -4.17 22.83 17.48
N VAL A 219 -4.58 21.82 18.23
CA VAL A 219 -4.11 20.43 18.12
C VAL A 219 -5.24 19.49 17.73
N ILE A 220 -4.88 18.29 17.28
CA ILE A 220 -5.81 17.21 16.98
C ILE A 220 -5.67 16.13 18.04
N ILE A 221 -6.77 15.82 18.71
CA ILE A 221 -6.85 14.76 19.73
C ILE A 221 -7.47 13.53 19.07
N ILE A 222 -6.80 12.39 19.21
CA ILE A 222 -7.17 11.12 18.59
C ILE A 222 -7.26 10.06 19.66
N ASN A 223 -8.45 9.46 19.85
CA ASN A 223 -8.58 8.31 20.72
C ASN A 223 -7.81 7.11 20.14
N ARG A 224 -6.95 6.48 20.94
CA ARG A 224 -6.07 5.39 20.52
C ARG A 224 -6.82 4.14 20.05
N GLU A 225 -8.04 3.91 20.51
CA GLU A 225 -8.88 2.81 20.06
C GLU A 225 -9.25 2.92 18.59
N ASN A 226 -9.27 4.14 18.06
CA ASN A 226 -9.53 4.43 16.64
C ASN A 226 -8.27 4.33 15.77
N VAL A 227 -7.11 4.11 16.37
CA VAL A 227 -5.84 4.06 15.64
C VAL A 227 -5.58 2.66 15.13
N ALA A 228 -5.64 2.48 13.82
CA ALA A 228 -5.28 1.21 13.20
C ALA A 228 -3.76 0.99 13.23
N TRP A 229 -2.98 2.06 13.02
CA TRP A 229 -1.52 2.01 13.05
C TRP A 229 -0.86 3.38 13.04
N ILE A 230 0.43 3.42 13.50
CA ILE A 230 1.25 4.64 13.53
C ILE A 230 2.60 4.38 12.85
N LYS A 231 3.00 5.27 11.96
CA LYS A 231 4.29 5.23 11.25
C LYS A 231 5.06 6.52 11.47
N LYS A 232 6.38 6.42 11.67
CA LYS A 232 7.26 7.56 11.47
C LYS A 232 7.37 7.84 9.98
N PRO A 233 7.24 9.08 9.52
CA PRO A 233 7.61 9.44 8.16
C PRO A 233 9.06 9.02 7.92
N GLN A 234 9.32 8.42 6.78
CA GLN A 234 10.69 8.23 6.35
C GLN A 234 11.22 9.62 5.93
N VAL A 235 12.20 10.12 6.65
CA VAL A 235 13.00 11.26 6.17
C VAL A 235 13.76 10.75 4.96
N PHE A 236 13.43 11.26 3.79
CA PHE A 236 14.16 11.02 2.54
C PHE A 236 15.36 11.96 2.46
#